data_4ccdeb84c4ba0cb749eccaf56e6e85c6
#
_entry.id   4ccdeb84c4ba0cb749eccaf56e6e85c6
#
_cell.length_a   1.000
_cell.length_b   1.000
_cell.length_c   1.000
_cell.angle_alpha   90.00
_cell.angle_beta   90.00
_cell.angle_gamma   90.00
#
_symmetry.space_group_name_H-M   'P 1'
#
loop_
_entity.id
_entity.type
_entity.pdbx_description
1 polymer ?
#
loop_
_entity_poly.entity_id
_entity_poly.type
_entity_poly.pdbx_seq_one_letter_code
_entity_poly.pdbx_strand_id
1 'polypeptide(L)'
;MGSIRQREEFICEELVPAPGTFDAGAMSRGEPGLPARFTWRGVEYRVAGVVRQWKTSGPCHSGSDEVYLRRHWYQVVTEPRAVMTVYCDRQAKDRKRPKRRWWVYSVAKP
;
A
#
# COMPACT_ATOMS: atom_id res chain seq x y z
N MET A 1 5.50 -0.75 32.11
CA MET A 1 5.75 -0.64 31.28
C MET A 1 5.20 -0.98 30.43
N GLY A 2 4.91 -0.94 30.15
CA GLY A 2 4.26 -1.42 29.41
C GLY A 2 3.97 -1.24 28.08
N SER A 3 4.54 -0.57 27.48
CA SER A 3 4.16 -0.44 26.12
C SER A 3 4.64 -1.63 25.38
N ILE A 4 3.74 -2.46 25.04
CA ILE A 4 4.00 -3.47 24.08
C ILE A 4 4.12 -2.76 22.77
N ARG A 5 5.31 -2.46 22.39
CA ARG A 5 5.51 -1.90 21.08
C ARG A 5 5.54 -3.05 20.10
N GLN A 6 4.62 -3.02 19.21
CA GLN A 6 4.71 -3.85 18.05
C GLN A 6 5.96 -3.46 17.28
N ARG A 7 6.77 -4.44 16.94
CA ARG A 7 7.94 -4.18 16.14
C ARG A 7 7.50 -3.92 14.71
N GLU A 8 7.64 -2.69 14.30
CA GLU A 8 7.36 -2.33 12.92
C GLU A 8 8.65 -2.41 12.12
N GLU A 9 8.63 -3.21 11.06
CA GLU A 9 9.73 -3.27 10.11
C GLU A 9 9.40 -2.43 8.89
N PHE A 10 10.31 -1.58 8.50
CA PHE A 10 10.18 -0.80 7.29
C PHE A 10 10.71 -1.62 6.12
N ILE A 11 9.83 -1.91 5.18
CA ILE A 11 10.07 -2.88 4.12
C ILE A 11 10.32 -2.21 2.77
N CYS A 12 9.38 -1.39 2.30
CA CYS A 12 9.44 -0.72 1.01
C CYS A 12 9.60 -1.69 -0.15
N GLU A 13 8.77 -2.73 -0.18
CA GLU A 13 8.77 -3.73 -1.25
C GLU A 13 7.45 -3.75 -1.99
N GLU A 14 7.51 -4.11 -3.25
CA GLU A 14 6.34 -4.24 -4.08
C GLU A 14 5.46 -5.39 -3.61
N LEU A 15 4.16 -5.17 -3.63
CA LEU A 15 3.18 -6.25 -3.47
C LEU A 15 2.44 -6.43 -4.79
N VAL A 16 1.88 -7.61 -4.98
CA VAL A 16 1.13 -7.94 -6.19
C VAL A 16 -0.35 -8.09 -5.83
N PRO A 17 -1.19 -7.15 -6.24
CA PRO A 17 -2.63 -7.25 -5.97
C PRO A 17 -3.23 -8.45 -6.70
N ALA A 18 -4.18 -9.12 -6.06
CA ALA A 18 -4.92 -10.18 -6.72
C ALA A 18 -5.93 -9.57 -7.69
N PRO A 19 -5.98 -10.05 -8.94
CA PRO A 19 -6.91 -9.50 -9.92
C PRO A 19 -8.36 -9.65 -9.46
N GLY A 20 -9.15 -8.61 -9.74
CA GLY A 20 -10.58 -8.65 -9.42
C GLY A 20 -10.94 -8.41 -7.97
N THR A 21 -9.98 -8.04 -7.12
CA THR A 21 -10.27 -7.82 -5.70
C THR A 21 -10.24 -6.35 -5.30
N PHE A 22 -10.11 -5.44 -6.25
CA PHE A 22 -10.05 -4.01 -5.98
C PHE A 22 -11.41 -3.46 -5.55
N ASP A 23 -11.39 -2.49 -4.65
CA ASP A 23 -12.62 -1.84 -4.19
C ASP A 23 -13.20 -0.97 -5.31
N ALA A 24 -14.24 -1.47 -5.95
CA ALA A 24 -14.88 -0.78 -7.07
C ALA A 24 -15.55 0.54 -6.63
N GLY A 25 -16.05 0.59 -5.40
CA GLY A 25 -16.66 1.81 -4.88
C GLY A 25 -15.66 2.95 -4.75
N ALA A 26 -14.46 2.64 -4.27
CA ALA A 26 -13.40 3.64 -4.19
C ALA A 26 -12.95 4.08 -5.58
N MET A 27 -12.83 3.14 -6.51
CA MET A 27 -12.42 3.46 -7.87
C MET A 27 -13.42 4.37 -8.58
N SER A 28 -14.71 4.20 -8.31
CA SER A 28 -15.73 5.06 -8.90
C SER A 28 -15.67 6.50 -8.39
N ARG A 29 -15.04 6.70 -7.23
CA ARG A 29 -14.81 8.05 -6.69
C ARG A 29 -13.47 8.64 -7.09
N GLY A 30 -12.76 7.99 -8.00
CA GLY A 30 -11.44 8.46 -8.42
C GLY A 30 -10.31 8.10 -7.48
N GLU A 31 -10.56 7.22 -6.51
CA GLU A 31 -9.55 6.74 -5.58
C GLU A 31 -8.98 5.41 -6.06
N PRO A 32 -7.74 5.07 -5.69
CA PRO A 32 -7.27 3.73 -5.97
C PRO A 32 -8.05 2.74 -5.12
N GLY A 33 -8.50 1.66 -5.73
CA GLY A 33 -9.21 0.63 -5.00
C GLY A 33 -8.24 -0.26 -4.27
N LEU A 34 -8.31 -0.27 -2.94
CA LEU A 34 -7.49 -1.18 -2.15
C LEU A 34 -7.83 -2.63 -2.52
N PRO A 35 -6.85 -3.46 -2.90
CA PRO A 35 -7.14 -4.87 -3.18
C PRO A 35 -7.50 -5.62 -1.90
N ALA A 36 -8.51 -6.47 -1.98
CA ALA A 36 -8.89 -7.29 -0.83
C ALA A 36 -7.90 -8.41 -0.56
N ARG A 37 -7.14 -8.80 -1.57
CA ARG A 37 -6.09 -9.80 -1.45
C ARG A 37 -4.87 -9.37 -2.25
N PHE A 38 -3.71 -9.72 -1.75
CA PHE A 38 -2.46 -9.45 -2.46
C PHE A 38 -1.40 -10.46 -2.04
N THR A 39 -0.37 -10.60 -2.86
CA THR A 39 0.77 -11.47 -2.58
C THR A 39 1.99 -10.62 -2.28
N TRP A 40 2.67 -10.97 -1.21
CA TRP A 40 3.94 -10.33 -0.85
C TRP A 40 4.89 -11.41 -0.31
N ARG A 41 6.08 -11.45 -0.86
CA ARG A 41 7.08 -12.46 -0.52
C ARG A 41 6.55 -13.88 -0.64
N GLY A 42 5.77 -14.15 -1.70
CA GLY A 42 5.23 -15.47 -1.96
C GLY A 42 4.07 -15.90 -1.06
N VAL A 43 3.60 -15.03 -0.19
CA VAL A 43 2.49 -15.32 0.71
C VAL A 43 1.29 -14.46 0.33
N GLU A 44 0.13 -15.08 0.20
CA GLU A 44 -1.09 -14.36 -0.05
C GLU A 44 -1.66 -13.82 1.26
N TYR A 45 -1.95 -12.53 1.28
CA TYR A 45 -2.57 -11.86 2.41
C TYR A 45 -3.96 -11.39 2.01
N ARG A 46 -4.89 -11.54 2.91
CA ARG A 46 -6.23 -11.01 2.76
C ARG A 46 -6.42 -9.85 3.73
N VAL A 47 -6.99 -8.76 3.25
CA VAL A 47 -7.26 -7.60 4.08
C VAL A 47 -8.50 -7.90 4.92
N ALA A 48 -8.31 -8.01 6.23
CA ALA A 48 -9.41 -8.25 7.17
C ALA A 48 -10.09 -6.94 7.58
N GLY A 49 -9.35 -5.85 7.60
CA GLY A 49 -9.92 -4.56 7.93
C GLY A 49 -8.94 -3.42 7.66
N VAL A 50 -9.47 -2.23 7.51
CA VAL A 50 -8.68 -1.01 7.32
C VAL A 50 -8.71 -0.23 8.63
N VAL A 51 -7.52 0.01 9.20
CA VAL A 51 -7.39 0.77 10.44
C VAL A 51 -7.53 2.26 10.16
N ARG A 52 -6.82 2.73 9.14
CA ARG A 52 -6.88 4.12 8.71
C ARG A 52 -6.35 4.25 7.30
N GLN A 53 -6.68 5.36 6.67
CA GLN A 53 -6.15 5.70 5.36
C GLN A 53 -5.89 7.19 5.29
N TRP A 54 -4.93 7.58 4.48
CA TRP A 54 -4.57 8.97 4.31
C TRP A 54 -3.88 9.17 2.96
N LYS A 55 -3.72 10.43 2.57
CA LYS A 55 -3.09 10.80 1.32
C LYS A 55 -1.89 11.67 1.59
N THR A 56 -0.84 11.47 0.82
CA THR A 56 0.29 12.37 0.82
C THR A 56 0.59 12.82 -0.59
N SER A 57 1.10 14.03 -0.73
CA SER A 57 1.60 14.53 -1.99
C SER A 57 2.87 15.32 -1.70
N GLY A 58 3.84 15.18 -2.54
CA GLY A 58 5.09 15.90 -2.36
C GLY A 58 5.96 15.81 -3.59
N PRO A 59 6.96 16.68 -3.66
CA PRO A 59 7.88 16.65 -4.77
C PRO A 59 8.75 15.39 -4.71
N CYS A 60 8.92 14.78 -5.86
CA CYS A 60 9.87 13.71 -5.99
C CYS A 60 11.18 14.30 -6.50
N HIS A 61 12.19 14.29 -5.64
CA HIS A 61 13.48 14.82 -6.03
C HIS A 61 14.29 13.74 -6.72
N SER A 62 13.97 13.49 -7.96
CA SER A 62 14.81 12.59 -8.73
C SER A 62 15.18 13.31 -10.02
N GLY A 63 16.28 14.01 -9.99
CA GLY A 63 16.75 14.74 -11.15
C GLY A 63 16.17 16.13 -11.27
N SER A 64 16.19 16.70 -12.46
CA SER A 64 15.81 18.08 -12.70
C SER A 64 14.31 18.30 -12.83
N ASP A 65 13.54 17.22 -12.97
CA ASP A 65 12.11 17.35 -13.15
C ASP A 65 11.40 17.12 -11.83
N GLU A 66 10.74 18.15 -11.33
CA GLU A 66 9.92 18.02 -10.14
C GLU A 66 8.61 17.35 -10.51
N VAL A 67 8.47 16.11 -10.11
CA VAL A 67 7.22 15.38 -10.26
C VAL A 67 6.58 15.26 -8.89
N TYR A 68 5.34 15.73 -8.76
CA TYR A 68 4.59 15.53 -7.54
C TYR A 68 4.05 14.13 -7.52
N LEU A 69 4.51 13.33 -6.55
CA LEU A 69 3.98 12.00 -6.34
C LEU A 69 2.82 12.07 -5.38
N ARG A 70 1.69 11.57 -5.81
CA ARG A 70 0.53 11.40 -4.95
C ARG A 70 0.47 9.96 -4.52
N ARG A 71 0.45 9.74 -3.19
CA ARG A 71 0.35 8.42 -2.61
C ARG A 71 -0.89 8.33 -1.76
N HIS A 72 -1.56 7.20 -1.92
CA HIS A 72 -2.70 6.86 -1.08
C HIS A 72 -2.26 5.75 -0.14
N TRP A 73 -2.34 6.00 1.15
CA TRP A 73 -1.84 5.11 2.18
C TRP A 73 -2.97 4.41 2.89
N TYR A 74 -2.71 3.15 3.26
CA TYR A 74 -3.65 2.35 4.03
C TYR A 74 -2.89 1.60 5.12
N GLN A 75 -3.40 1.64 6.34
CA GLN A 75 -2.94 0.75 7.38
C GLN A 75 -4.02 -0.31 7.55
N VAL A 76 -3.67 -1.56 7.32
CA VAL A 76 -4.62 -2.66 7.26
C VAL A 76 -4.24 -3.78 8.20
N VAL A 77 -5.24 -4.52 8.66
CA VAL A 77 -5.04 -5.77 9.37
C VAL A 77 -5.28 -6.89 8.37
N THR A 78 -4.38 -7.85 8.33
CA THR A 78 -4.42 -8.92 7.33
C THR A 78 -4.58 -10.30 7.95
N GLU A 79 -4.84 -11.28 7.07
CA GLU A 79 -4.74 -12.70 7.36
C GLU A 79 -3.78 -13.32 6.33
N PRO A 80 -2.67 -13.98 6.73
CA PRO A 80 -2.18 -14.18 8.11
C PRO A 80 -1.99 -12.88 8.87
N ARG A 81 -2.18 -12.94 10.19
CA ARG A 81 -2.35 -11.75 11.01
C ARG A 81 -1.12 -10.87 11.05
N ALA A 82 -1.27 -9.66 10.55
CA ALA A 82 -0.24 -8.63 10.60
C ALA A 82 -0.92 -7.27 10.46
N VAL A 83 -0.25 -6.22 10.91
CA VAL A 83 -0.67 -4.85 10.63
C VAL A 83 0.31 -4.32 9.60
N MET A 84 -0.19 -4.03 8.42
CA MET A 84 0.65 -3.62 7.30
C MET A 84 0.28 -2.21 6.87
N THR A 85 1.29 -1.39 6.63
CA THR A 85 1.10 -0.10 5.98
C THR A 85 1.47 -0.27 4.53
N VAL A 86 0.51 -0.06 3.66
CA VAL A 86 0.70 -0.20 2.21
C VAL A 86 0.35 1.12 1.53
N TYR A 87 0.92 1.36 0.38
CA TYR A 87 0.57 2.56 -0.37
C TYR A 87 0.47 2.28 -1.86
N CYS A 88 -0.28 3.12 -2.52
CA CYS A 88 -0.43 3.10 -3.95
C CYS A 88 0.05 4.43 -4.51
N ASP A 89 0.93 4.39 -5.49
CA ASP A 89 1.33 5.57 -6.24
C ASP A 89 0.25 5.87 -7.27
N ARG A 90 -0.32 7.07 -7.23
CA ARG A 90 -1.38 7.44 -8.17
C ARG A 90 -0.87 7.62 -9.58
N GLN A 91 0.40 7.99 -9.72
CA GLN A 91 1.00 8.09 -11.03
C GLN A 91 2.07 7.01 -11.13
N ALA A 92 1.87 6.12 -12.09
CA ALA A 92 2.89 5.13 -12.37
C ALA A 92 4.11 5.86 -12.93
N LYS A 93 5.22 5.77 -12.23
CA LYS A 93 6.47 6.36 -12.72
C LYS A 93 6.95 5.69 -13.98
N ASP A 94 6.58 4.45 -14.17
CA ASP A 94 7.03 3.67 -15.30
C ASP A 94 5.83 3.33 -16.16
N ARG A 95 5.71 3.99 -17.30
CA ARG A 95 4.62 3.74 -18.23
C ARG A 95 4.64 2.31 -18.76
N LYS A 96 5.81 1.66 -18.72
CA LYS A 96 5.94 0.29 -19.19
C LYS A 96 5.45 -0.73 -18.17
N ARG A 97 5.29 -0.32 -16.91
CA ARG A 97 4.87 -1.23 -15.84
C ARG A 97 3.81 -0.58 -14.96
N PRO A 98 2.63 -0.27 -15.53
CA PRO A 98 1.59 0.40 -14.77
C PRO A 98 1.02 -0.44 -13.63
N LYS A 99 1.33 -1.74 -13.60
CA LYS A 99 0.84 -2.63 -12.56
C LYS A 99 1.65 -2.56 -11.27
N ARG A 100 2.84 -1.93 -11.31
CA ARG A 100 3.69 -1.80 -10.12
C ARG A 100 3.36 -0.53 -9.39
N ARG A 101 2.19 -0.47 -8.81
CA ARG A 101 1.72 0.73 -8.13
C ARG A 101 1.53 0.54 -6.64
N TRP A 102 1.54 -0.69 -6.16
CA TRP A 102 1.27 -1.01 -4.77
C TRP A 102 2.51 -1.51 -4.07
N TRP A 103 2.73 -1.00 -2.86
CA TRP A 103 3.94 -1.28 -2.11
C TRP A 103 3.62 -1.54 -0.65
N VAL A 104 4.36 -2.46 -0.04
CA VAL A 104 4.35 -2.64 1.41
C VAL A 104 5.41 -1.70 1.98
N TYR A 105 4.96 -0.74 2.77
CA TYR A 105 5.88 0.21 3.39
C TYR A 105 6.42 -0.33 4.70
N SER A 106 5.55 -0.89 5.54
CA SER A 106 5.96 -1.46 6.82
C SER A 106 5.04 -2.58 7.24
N VAL A 107 5.54 -3.44 8.10
CA VAL A 107 4.81 -4.56 8.68
C VAL A 107 5.04 -4.57 10.17
N ALA A 108 3.97 -4.67 10.94
CA ALA A 108 4.03 -4.89 12.37
C ALA A 108 3.28 -6.18 12.68
N LYS A 109 3.92 -7.07 13.40
CA LYS A 109 3.26 -8.28 13.88
C LYS A 109 2.77 -8.05 15.30
N PRO A 110 1.52 -8.40 15.57
CA PRO A 110 0.99 -8.25 16.92
C PRO A 110 1.65 -9.23 17.90
#